data_3c393511e2e4065194893b5ea445fded
#
_entry.id   3c393511e2e4065194893b5ea445fded
#
_cell.length_a   1.000
_cell.length_b   1.000
_cell.length_c   1.000
_cell.angle_alpha   90.00
_cell.angle_beta   90.00
_cell.angle_gamma   90.00
#
_symmetry.space_group_name_H-M   'P 1'
#
loop_
_entity.id
_entity.type
_entity.pdbx_description
1 polymer ?
#
loop_
_entity_poly.entity_id
_entity_poly.type
_entity_poly.pdbx_seq_one_letter_code
_entity_poly.pdbx_strand_id
1 'polypeptide(L)'
;MDYSKVSVAESQKLNAAAIKQGKCCVVQGDVSAIPFPNAVFDYVSAFETVYFWPGLKKCFFEVNRVLKNGGTFLICNESDGTNDADEKWTKLIDGMKIYTSDQLIAALKEAGFTEIKTYSNTKNHWISIVATK
;
A
#
# COMPACT_ATOMS: atom_id res chain seq x y z
N MET A 1 0.28 -5.51 8.58
CA MET A 1 0.34 -4.29 9.43
C MET A 1 -0.88 -3.46 9.17
N ASP A 2 -1.46 -2.84 10.21
CA ASP A 2 -2.58 -1.91 10.10
C ASP A 2 -2.44 -0.85 11.20
N TYR A 3 -2.93 0.37 10.96
CA TYR A 3 -2.92 1.43 11.99
C TYR A 3 -4.06 1.28 13.01
N SER A 4 -5.15 0.61 12.61
CA SER A 4 -6.33 0.39 13.44
C SER A 4 -6.10 -0.75 14.44
N LYS A 5 -6.22 -0.45 15.73
CA LYS A 5 -6.15 -1.46 16.79
C LYS A 5 -7.21 -2.55 16.61
N VAL A 6 -8.41 -2.18 16.16
CA VAL A 6 -9.51 -3.11 15.94
C VAL A 6 -9.18 -4.07 14.80
N SER A 7 -8.72 -3.55 13.65
CA SER A 7 -8.32 -4.37 12.50
C SER A 7 -7.16 -5.32 12.86
N VAL A 8 -6.20 -4.84 13.63
CA VAL A 8 -5.09 -5.67 14.13
C VAL A 8 -5.61 -6.81 14.99
N ALA A 9 -6.48 -6.53 15.96
CA ALA A 9 -7.03 -7.55 16.85
C ALA A 9 -7.84 -8.61 16.09
N GLU A 10 -8.69 -8.21 15.15
CA GLU A 10 -9.45 -9.15 14.32
C GLU A 10 -8.52 -9.96 13.39
N SER A 11 -7.54 -9.33 12.78
CA SER A 11 -6.54 -10.03 11.96
C SER A 11 -5.73 -11.03 12.77
N GLN A 12 -5.38 -10.72 14.02
CA GLN A 12 -4.68 -11.65 14.92
C GLN A 12 -5.54 -12.87 15.25
N LYS A 13 -6.83 -12.68 15.53
CA LYS A 13 -7.78 -13.80 15.77
C LYS A 13 -7.88 -14.71 14.54
N LEU A 14 -8.11 -14.13 13.36
CA LEU A 14 -8.24 -14.88 12.12
C LEU A 14 -6.99 -15.67 11.77
N ASN A 15 -5.80 -15.13 12.07
CA ASN A 15 -4.53 -15.74 11.73
C ASN A 15 -3.84 -16.45 12.90
N ALA A 16 -4.55 -16.71 14.01
CA ALA A 16 -3.98 -17.24 15.24
C ALA A 16 -3.15 -18.53 15.05
N ALA A 17 -3.62 -19.45 14.20
CA ALA A 17 -2.90 -20.70 13.91
C ALA A 17 -1.58 -20.44 13.20
N ALA A 18 -1.53 -19.54 12.19
CA ALA A 18 -0.31 -19.19 11.47
C ALA A 18 0.67 -18.41 12.36
N ILE A 19 0.16 -17.54 13.22
CA ILE A 19 0.96 -16.80 14.22
C ILE A 19 1.61 -17.79 15.20
N LYS A 20 0.87 -18.75 15.75
CA LYS A 20 1.40 -19.77 16.64
C LYS A 20 2.49 -20.62 15.99
N GLN A 21 2.42 -20.83 14.67
CA GLN A 21 3.42 -21.56 13.90
C GLN A 21 4.61 -20.70 13.47
N GLY A 22 4.65 -19.40 13.81
CA GLY A 22 5.68 -18.48 13.39
C GLY A 22 5.66 -18.12 11.89
N LYS A 23 4.56 -18.44 11.19
CA LYS A 23 4.39 -18.16 9.74
C LYS A 23 3.79 -16.80 9.42
N CYS A 24 3.20 -16.14 10.42
CA CYS A 24 2.53 -14.86 10.29
C CYS A 24 2.79 -14.00 11.52
N CYS A 25 2.92 -12.71 11.29
CA CYS A 25 2.98 -11.69 12.33
C CYS A 25 2.00 -10.57 11.97
N VAL A 26 1.14 -10.18 12.89
CA VAL A 26 0.22 -9.06 12.72
C VAL A 26 0.58 -7.98 13.73
N VAL A 27 0.98 -6.81 13.23
CA VAL A 27 1.43 -5.69 14.06
C VAL A 27 0.61 -4.44 13.80
N GLN A 28 0.43 -3.63 14.84
CA GLN A 28 -0.05 -2.27 14.67
C GLN A 28 1.10 -1.38 14.22
N GLY A 29 0.85 -0.50 13.25
CA GLY A 29 1.84 0.44 12.76
C GLY A 29 1.29 1.42 11.74
N ASP A 30 1.94 2.55 11.62
CA ASP A 30 1.67 3.57 10.61
C ASP A 30 2.64 3.38 9.44
N VAL A 31 2.12 3.43 8.22
CA VAL A 31 2.92 3.29 7.00
C VAL A 31 3.94 4.42 6.83
N SER A 32 3.71 5.56 7.45
CA SER A 32 4.67 6.68 7.45
C SER A 32 5.85 6.51 8.40
N ALA A 33 5.84 5.42 9.21
CA ALA A 33 6.90 5.02 10.14
C ALA A 33 6.79 3.51 10.38
N ILE A 34 7.12 2.70 9.38
CA ILE A 34 6.96 1.24 9.40
C ILE A 34 7.85 0.62 10.48
N PRO A 35 7.30 -0.14 11.47
CA PRO A 35 8.04 -0.63 12.63
C PRO A 35 8.91 -1.86 12.32
N PHE A 36 9.64 -1.83 11.22
CA PHE A 36 10.58 -2.87 10.81
C PHE A 36 11.91 -2.27 10.38
N PRO A 37 13.03 -3.01 10.53
CA PRO A 37 14.34 -2.59 10.07
C PRO A 37 14.41 -2.37 8.54
N ASN A 38 15.50 -1.75 8.09
CA ASN A 38 15.79 -1.59 6.66
C ASN A 38 16.03 -2.95 6.00
N ALA A 39 15.62 -3.09 4.74
CA ALA A 39 15.98 -4.21 3.86
C ALA A 39 15.65 -5.61 4.43
N VAL A 40 14.44 -5.79 4.97
CA VAL A 40 14.01 -7.08 5.54
C VAL A 40 13.00 -7.82 4.66
N PHE A 41 12.25 -7.12 3.81
CA PHE A 41 11.20 -7.73 2.99
C PHE A 41 11.64 -7.91 1.55
N ASP A 42 11.29 -9.05 0.97
CA ASP A 42 11.42 -9.32 -0.48
C ASP A 42 10.23 -8.70 -1.24
N TYR A 43 9.05 -8.68 -0.59
CA TYR A 43 7.81 -8.16 -1.15
C TYR A 43 7.04 -7.32 -0.12
N VAL A 44 6.46 -6.23 -0.57
CA VAL A 44 5.47 -5.43 0.17
C VAL A 44 4.26 -5.25 -0.72
N SER A 45 3.06 -5.33 -0.15
CA SER A 45 1.82 -5.08 -0.88
C SER A 45 0.89 -4.14 -0.13
N ALA A 46 0.15 -3.34 -0.89
CA ALA A 46 -0.90 -2.44 -0.44
C ALA A 46 -2.16 -2.70 -1.27
N PHE A 47 -3.20 -3.28 -0.64
CA PHE A 47 -4.49 -3.54 -1.25
C PHE A 47 -5.51 -2.58 -0.65
N GLU A 48 -6.11 -1.71 -1.46
CA GLU A 48 -7.16 -0.75 -1.07
C GLU A 48 -6.78 0.18 0.11
N THR A 49 -5.49 0.40 0.36
CA THR A 49 -5.02 1.14 1.53
C THR A 49 -4.36 2.47 1.20
N VAL A 50 -3.79 2.61 0.00
CA VAL A 50 -3.02 3.81 -0.41
C VAL A 50 -3.88 5.08 -0.38
N TYR A 51 -5.18 4.95 -0.52
CA TYR A 51 -6.16 6.04 -0.39
C TYR A 51 -6.08 6.80 0.93
N PHE A 52 -5.63 6.14 1.99
CA PHE A 52 -5.61 6.66 3.37
C PHE A 52 -4.21 7.01 3.86
N TRP A 53 -3.21 6.90 3.00
CA TRP A 53 -1.82 7.11 3.42
C TRP A 53 -1.53 8.61 3.62
N PRO A 54 -0.89 9.00 4.75
CA PRO A 54 -0.60 10.39 5.06
C PRO A 54 0.56 10.95 4.23
N GLY A 55 0.32 11.11 2.92
CA GLY A 55 1.31 11.61 1.96
C GLY A 55 2.12 10.50 1.30
N LEU A 56 1.90 10.32 -0.01
CA LEU A 56 2.47 9.24 -0.81
C LEU A 56 3.99 9.17 -0.70
N LYS A 57 4.67 10.30 -0.88
CA LYS A 57 6.13 10.36 -0.90
C LYS A 57 6.73 9.76 0.37
N LYS A 58 6.34 10.26 1.55
CA LYS A 58 6.87 9.77 2.83
C LYS A 58 6.61 8.28 3.02
N CYS A 59 5.39 7.82 2.72
CA CYS A 59 5.00 6.43 2.89
C CYS A 59 5.76 5.50 1.92
N PHE A 60 5.93 5.93 0.67
CA PHE A 60 6.69 5.15 -0.31
C PHE A 60 8.19 5.09 0.01
N PHE A 61 8.78 6.14 0.61
CA PHE A 61 10.14 6.08 1.14
C PHE A 61 10.26 5.03 2.25
N GLU A 62 9.29 4.93 3.16
CA GLU A 62 9.28 3.91 4.20
C GLU A 62 9.12 2.49 3.63
N VAL A 63 8.25 2.31 2.63
CA VAL A 63 8.14 1.02 1.91
C VAL A 63 9.47 0.68 1.24
N ASN A 64 10.08 1.63 0.54
CA ASN A 64 11.39 1.44 -0.08
C ASN A 64 12.46 1.08 0.96
N ARG A 65 12.48 1.77 2.11
CA ARG A 65 13.43 1.52 3.20
C ARG A 65 13.39 0.07 3.69
N VAL A 66 12.20 -0.48 3.91
CA VAL A 66 12.04 -1.83 4.46
C VAL A 66 12.21 -2.94 3.42
N LEU A 67 12.09 -2.63 2.12
CA LEU A 67 12.38 -3.56 1.04
C LEU A 67 13.88 -3.80 0.89
N LYS A 68 14.26 -5.03 0.60
CA LYS A 68 15.60 -5.39 0.12
C LYS A 68 15.86 -4.78 -1.26
N ASN A 69 17.13 -4.64 -1.63
CA ASN A 69 17.50 -4.30 -3.02
C ASN A 69 16.96 -5.38 -3.98
N GLY A 70 16.30 -4.96 -5.05
CA GLY A 70 15.59 -5.84 -5.96
C GLY A 70 14.24 -6.34 -5.43
N GLY A 71 13.83 -5.91 -4.24
CA GLY A 71 12.52 -6.23 -3.67
C GLY A 71 11.38 -5.51 -4.40
N THR A 72 10.19 -6.09 -4.33
CA THR A 72 9.03 -5.65 -5.11
C THR A 72 7.96 -5.02 -4.23
N PHE A 73 7.40 -3.89 -4.66
CA PHE A 73 6.20 -3.27 -4.10
C PHE A 73 5.03 -3.42 -5.06
N LEU A 74 3.90 -3.96 -4.57
CA LEU A 74 2.64 -4.10 -5.29
C LEU A 74 1.59 -3.18 -4.69
N ILE A 75 0.97 -2.34 -5.52
CA ILE A 75 -0.24 -1.57 -5.19
C ILE A 75 -1.40 -2.14 -6.00
N CYS A 76 -2.54 -2.38 -5.35
CA CYS A 76 -3.79 -2.75 -6.02
C CYS A 76 -4.92 -1.88 -5.49
N ASN A 77 -5.58 -1.15 -6.39
CA ASN A 77 -6.68 -0.25 -6.09
C ASN A 77 -7.86 -0.48 -7.03
N GLU A 78 -9.08 -0.43 -6.49
CA GLU A 78 -10.33 -0.51 -7.27
C GLU A 78 -10.73 0.83 -7.90
N SER A 79 -9.93 1.90 -7.70
CA SER A 79 -10.09 3.16 -8.38
C SER A 79 -8.75 3.68 -8.90
N ASP A 80 -8.74 4.11 -10.16
CA ASP A 80 -7.59 4.68 -10.88
C ASP A 80 -7.62 6.22 -10.95
N GLY A 81 -8.61 6.86 -10.30
CA GLY A 81 -8.78 8.31 -10.29
C GLY A 81 -9.27 8.91 -11.60
N THR A 82 -9.78 8.09 -12.54
CA THR A 82 -10.34 8.56 -13.82
C THR A 82 -11.86 8.47 -13.88
N ASN A 83 -12.50 7.92 -12.85
CA ASN A 83 -13.95 7.74 -12.79
C ASN A 83 -14.60 8.94 -12.06
N ASP A 84 -15.55 9.60 -12.73
CA ASP A 84 -16.31 10.71 -12.12
C ASP A 84 -17.06 10.31 -10.85
N ALA A 85 -17.41 9.00 -10.71
CA ALA A 85 -18.02 8.49 -9.49
C ALA A 85 -17.09 8.47 -8.27
N ASP A 86 -15.79 8.60 -8.45
CA ASP A 86 -14.79 8.61 -7.38
C ASP A 86 -14.95 9.80 -6.44
N GLU A 87 -15.44 10.94 -6.94
CA GLU A 87 -15.69 12.12 -6.13
C GLU A 87 -16.70 11.86 -4.99
N LYS A 88 -17.65 10.95 -5.22
CA LYS A 88 -18.61 10.54 -4.19
C LYS A 88 -17.90 9.91 -2.99
N TRP A 89 -16.92 9.08 -3.22
CA TRP A 89 -16.19 8.36 -2.16
C TRP A 89 -15.28 9.30 -1.36
N THR A 90 -14.59 10.22 -2.04
CA THR A 90 -13.72 11.21 -1.37
C THR A 90 -14.52 12.22 -0.54
N LYS A 91 -15.79 12.45 -0.87
CA LYS A 91 -16.70 13.27 -0.07
C LYS A 91 -17.32 12.52 1.11
N LEU A 92 -17.57 11.22 0.94
CA LEU A 92 -18.24 10.37 1.94
C LEU A 92 -17.30 9.88 3.02
N ILE A 93 -16.05 9.57 2.65
CA ILE A 93 -15.06 8.95 3.54
C ILE A 93 -13.98 9.98 3.86
N ASP A 94 -13.97 10.44 5.12
CA ASP A 94 -13.00 11.43 5.57
C ASP A 94 -11.56 10.92 5.45
N GLY A 95 -10.68 11.78 4.94
CA GLY A 95 -9.28 11.48 4.70
C GLY A 95 -8.97 10.61 3.49
N MET A 96 -9.98 10.11 2.76
CA MET A 96 -9.78 9.33 1.54
C MET A 96 -9.30 10.23 0.39
N LYS A 97 -8.24 9.77 -0.30
CA LYS A 97 -7.69 10.40 -1.52
C LYS A 97 -7.49 9.35 -2.59
N ILE A 98 -8.12 9.57 -3.73
CA ILE A 98 -7.93 8.72 -4.91
C ILE A 98 -6.85 9.37 -5.78
N TYR A 99 -5.89 8.57 -6.20
CA TYR A 99 -4.73 9.01 -6.96
C TYR A 99 -4.74 8.41 -8.35
N THR A 100 -4.40 9.21 -9.35
CA THR A 100 -4.20 8.70 -10.71
C THR A 100 -2.92 7.87 -10.81
N SER A 101 -2.84 7.05 -11.85
CA SER A 101 -1.65 6.29 -12.21
C SER A 101 -0.40 7.16 -12.24
N ASP A 102 -0.47 8.32 -12.90
CA ASP A 102 0.67 9.24 -13.04
C ASP A 102 1.15 9.79 -11.69
N GLN A 103 0.21 10.11 -10.79
CA GLN A 103 0.55 10.58 -9.45
C GLN A 103 1.25 9.50 -8.62
N LEU A 104 0.77 8.26 -8.70
CA LEU A 104 1.39 7.12 -8.02
C LEU A 104 2.79 6.84 -8.59
N ILE A 105 2.94 6.82 -9.92
CA ILE A 105 4.23 6.60 -10.60
C ILE A 105 5.23 7.71 -10.23
N ALA A 106 4.81 8.97 -10.25
CA ALA A 106 5.68 10.09 -9.87
C ALA A 106 6.20 9.94 -8.44
N ALA A 107 5.30 9.64 -7.49
CA ALA A 107 5.67 9.45 -6.09
C ALA A 107 6.58 8.21 -5.87
N LEU A 108 6.35 7.11 -6.61
CA LEU A 108 7.22 5.93 -6.57
C LEU A 108 8.63 6.24 -7.08
N LYS A 109 8.76 6.96 -8.21
CA LYS A 109 10.05 7.40 -8.74
C LYS A 109 10.81 8.29 -7.75
N GLU A 110 10.12 9.25 -7.15
CA GLU A 110 10.71 10.11 -6.12
C GLU A 110 11.19 9.32 -4.89
N ALA A 111 10.50 8.24 -4.53
CA ALA A 111 10.88 7.35 -3.44
C ALA A 111 12.00 6.36 -3.81
N GLY A 112 12.52 6.41 -5.03
CA GLY A 112 13.66 5.60 -5.49
C GLY A 112 13.27 4.24 -6.07
N PHE A 113 12.00 4.03 -6.41
CA PHE A 113 11.59 2.83 -7.14
C PHE A 113 11.92 2.92 -8.63
N THR A 114 12.28 1.79 -9.20
CA THR A 114 12.60 1.59 -10.62
C THR A 114 11.66 0.54 -11.23
N GLU A 115 11.78 0.28 -12.53
CA GLU A 115 11.01 -0.76 -13.25
C GLU A 115 9.51 -0.76 -12.92
N ILE A 116 8.90 0.43 -12.93
CA ILE A 116 7.49 0.59 -12.57
C ILE A 116 6.61 0.11 -13.74
N LYS A 117 5.78 -0.90 -13.47
CA LYS A 117 4.82 -1.46 -14.43
C LYS A 117 3.40 -1.23 -13.91
N THR A 118 2.52 -0.75 -14.79
CA THR A 118 1.12 -0.49 -14.47
C THR A 118 0.22 -1.43 -15.27
N TYR A 119 -0.76 -1.99 -14.59
CA TYR A 119 -1.82 -2.82 -15.16
C TYR A 119 -3.15 -2.18 -14.82
N SER A 120 -3.98 -1.91 -15.81
CA SER A 120 -5.29 -1.29 -15.61
C SER A 120 -6.42 -2.10 -16.24
N ASN A 121 -7.57 -2.08 -15.58
CA ASN A 121 -8.81 -2.55 -16.15
C ASN A 121 -9.72 -1.33 -16.36
N THR A 122 -9.70 -0.79 -17.57
CA THR A 122 -10.43 0.45 -17.90
C THR A 122 -11.95 0.31 -17.77
N LYS A 123 -12.49 -0.90 -17.84
CA LYS A 123 -13.93 -1.14 -17.66
C LYS A 123 -14.38 -0.95 -16.22
N ASN A 124 -13.53 -1.36 -15.28
CA ASN A 124 -13.82 -1.32 -13.84
C ASN A 124 -13.04 -0.23 -13.12
N HIS A 125 -12.20 0.54 -13.82
CA HIS A 125 -11.28 1.54 -13.26
C HIS A 125 -10.28 0.99 -12.23
N TRP A 126 -9.98 -0.31 -12.27
CA TRP A 126 -9.01 -0.92 -11.38
C TRP A 126 -7.58 -0.70 -11.87
N ILE A 127 -6.69 -0.50 -10.92
CA ILE A 127 -5.27 -0.31 -11.19
C ILE A 127 -4.42 -1.21 -10.28
N SER A 128 -3.39 -1.81 -10.89
CA SER A 128 -2.31 -2.44 -10.14
C SER A 128 -0.97 -1.89 -10.61
N ILE A 129 -0.08 -1.58 -9.69
CA ILE A 129 1.26 -1.08 -9.98
C ILE A 129 2.26 -1.99 -9.29
N VAL A 130 3.26 -2.44 -10.05
CA VAL A 130 4.40 -3.20 -9.57
C VAL A 130 5.64 -2.35 -9.74
N ALA A 131 6.40 -2.15 -8.68
CA ALA A 131 7.61 -1.35 -8.68
C ALA A 131 8.76 -2.09 -7.99
N THR A 132 9.97 -2.00 -8.52
CA THR A 132 11.19 -2.62 -7.98
C THR A 132 12.05 -1.57 -7.26
N LYS A 133 12.61 -1.93 -6.10
CA LYS A 133 13.60 -1.11 -5.39
C LYS A 133 14.96 -1.20 -6.04
#